data_812d970d9df4d32085301899e36452b2
#
_entry.id   812d970d9df4d32085301899e36452b2
#
_cell.length_a   1.000
_cell.length_b   1.000
_cell.length_c   1.000
_cell.angle_alpha   90.00
_cell.angle_beta   90.00
_cell.angle_gamma   90.00
#
_symmetry.space_group_name_H-M   'P 1'
#
loop_
_entity.id
_entity.type
_entity.pdbx_description
1 polymer ?
#
loop_
_entity_poly.entity_id
_entity_poly.type
_entity_poly.pdbx_seq_one_letter_code
_entity_poly.pdbx_strand_id
1 'polypeptide(L)'
;MISFEDPEDLLELLTTGRVALFKAIKDEPDSIAGIARRLHRDRSAVKRDVDILVSAGIVEVEDRPLSSHGRMKFVKPLADTFNLTFLMG
;
A
#
# COMPACT_ATOMS: atom_id res chain seq x y z
N MET A 1 -2.65 -14.21 2.47
CA MET A 1 -3.68 -13.19 2.70
C MET A 1 -4.25 -13.31 4.11
N ILE A 2 -4.39 -12.21 4.82
CA ILE A 2 -5.00 -12.19 6.14
C ILE A 2 -6.52 -12.11 5.97
N SER A 3 -7.23 -12.99 6.71
CA SER A 3 -8.69 -12.96 6.72
C SER A 3 -9.17 -12.06 7.86
N PHE A 4 -10.03 -11.11 7.56
CA PHE A 4 -10.58 -10.20 8.56
C PHE A 4 -11.96 -10.67 8.97
N GLU A 5 -12.00 -11.66 9.86
CA GLU A 5 -13.25 -12.14 10.43
C GLU A 5 -13.79 -11.21 11.49
N ASP A 6 -12.87 -10.47 12.15
CA ASP A 6 -13.21 -9.53 13.21
C ASP A 6 -13.05 -8.10 12.68
N PRO A 7 -14.11 -7.27 12.72
CA PRO A 7 -14.01 -5.88 12.31
C PRO A 7 -12.95 -5.07 13.06
N GLU A 8 -12.65 -5.45 14.31
CA GLU A 8 -11.63 -4.76 15.09
C GLU A 8 -10.25 -4.93 14.48
N ASP A 9 -9.94 -6.09 13.90
CA ASP A 9 -8.66 -6.34 13.26
C ASP A 9 -8.48 -5.44 12.04
N LEU A 10 -9.55 -5.24 11.28
CA LEU A 10 -9.52 -4.34 10.14
C LEU A 10 -9.31 -2.89 10.57
N LEU A 11 -9.99 -2.47 11.65
CA LEU A 11 -9.83 -1.11 12.16
C LEU A 11 -8.42 -0.85 12.69
N GLU A 12 -7.80 -1.83 13.32
CA GLU A 12 -6.43 -1.72 13.77
C GLU A 12 -5.46 -1.58 12.60
N LEU A 13 -5.72 -2.30 11.52
CA LEU A 13 -4.90 -2.22 10.32
C LEU A 13 -5.02 -0.86 9.64
N LEU A 14 -6.24 -0.34 9.55
CA LEU A 14 -6.55 0.86 8.76
C LEU A 14 -6.44 2.14 9.58
N THR A 15 -5.22 2.45 10.02
CA THR A 15 -4.95 3.74 10.63
C THR A 15 -5.13 4.84 9.58
N THR A 16 -5.29 6.08 10.03
CA THR A 16 -5.44 7.23 9.14
C THR A 16 -4.32 7.29 8.12
N GLY A 17 -3.09 7.08 8.56
CA GLY A 17 -1.93 7.09 7.66
C GLY A 17 -1.96 5.99 6.63
N ARG A 18 -2.40 4.78 7.02
CA ARG A 18 -2.48 3.65 6.08
C ARG A 18 -3.63 3.80 5.10
N VAL A 19 -4.75 4.38 5.53
CA VAL A 19 -5.85 4.67 4.62
C VAL A 19 -5.41 5.68 3.56
N ALA A 20 -4.74 6.75 3.97
CA ALA A 20 -4.21 7.73 3.04
C ALA A 20 -3.20 7.11 2.09
N LEU A 21 -2.34 6.22 2.59
CA LEU A 21 -1.36 5.50 1.79
C LEU A 21 -2.06 4.61 0.76
N PHE A 22 -3.03 3.83 1.17
CA PHE A 22 -3.76 2.97 0.26
C PHE A 22 -4.46 3.76 -0.85
N LYS A 23 -5.10 4.88 -0.49
CA LYS A 23 -5.76 5.74 -1.48
C LYS A 23 -4.76 6.30 -2.49
N ALA A 24 -3.57 6.69 -2.02
CA ALA A 24 -2.53 7.18 -2.90
C ALA A 24 -2.04 6.09 -3.87
N ILE A 25 -1.87 4.86 -3.37
CA ILE A 25 -1.46 3.72 -4.19
C ILE A 25 -2.52 3.40 -5.24
N LYS A 26 -3.78 3.41 -4.82
CA LYS A 26 -4.89 3.12 -5.72
C LYS A 26 -5.02 4.17 -6.82
N ASP A 27 -4.86 5.44 -6.45
CA ASP A 27 -4.95 6.57 -7.37
C ASP A 27 -3.88 6.48 -8.45
N GLU A 28 -2.64 6.26 -8.03
CA GLU A 28 -1.52 6.17 -8.93
C GLU A 28 -0.46 5.22 -8.34
N PRO A 29 -0.46 3.96 -8.77
CA PRO A 29 0.60 3.04 -8.36
C PRO A 29 1.97 3.58 -8.72
N ASP A 30 2.95 3.40 -7.84
CA ASP A 30 4.26 4.02 -7.99
C ASP A 30 5.29 3.29 -7.13
N SER A 31 6.53 3.72 -7.21
CA SER A 31 7.56 3.27 -6.29
C SER A 31 7.29 3.78 -4.88
N ILE A 32 7.89 3.11 -3.89
CA ILE A 32 7.78 3.55 -2.50
C ILE A 32 8.28 5.00 -2.37
N ALA A 33 9.41 5.32 -3.01
CA ALA A 33 9.95 6.68 -2.99
C ALA A 33 8.98 7.70 -3.59
N GLY A 34 8.34 7.36 -4.71
CA GLY A 34 7.38 8.24 -5.36
C GLY A 34 6.15 8.49 -4.50
N ILE A 35 5.63 7.43 -3.87
CA ILE A 35 4.48 7.54 -2.99
C ILE A 35 4.81 8.37 -1.75
N ALA A 36 5.98 8.12 -1.14
CA ALA A 36 6.43 8.87 0.02
C ALA A 36 6.53 10.36 -0.30
N ARG A 37 7.04 10.69 -1.47
CA ARG A 37 7.16 12.06 -1.93
C ARG A 37 5.80 12.74 -2.09
N ARG A 38 4.83 12.03 -2.68
CA ARG A 38 3.48 12.56 -2.84
C ARG A 38 2.78 12.81 -1.51
N LEU A 39 3.04 11.96 -0.52
CA LEU A 39 2.41 12.06 0.80
C LEU A 39 3.20 12.94 1.76
N HIS A 40 4.36 13.44 1.35
CA HIS A 40 5.25 14.21 2.22
C HIS A 40 5.58 13.44 3.50
N ARG A 41 5.86 12.15 3.33
CA ARG A 41 6.19 11.26 4.45
C ARG A 41 7.57 10.66 4.27
N ASP A 42 8.18 10.30 5.39
CA ASP A 42 9.45 9.61 5.38
C ASP A 42 9.35 8.25 4.66
N ARG A 43 10.31 7.98 3.79
CA ARG A 43 10.32 6.76 2.98
C ARG A 43 10.31 5.50 3.85
N SER A 44 11.06 5.49 4.96
CA SER A 44 11.12 4.33 5.85
C SER A 44 9.77 4.06 6.51
N ALA A 45 9.07 5.12 6.90
CA ALA A 45 7.73 4.98 7.48
C ALA A 45 6.74 4.45 6.45
N VAL A 46 6.79 4.95 5.22
CA VAL A 46 5.93 4.47 4.13
C VAL A 46 6.22 3.01 3.83
N LYS A 47 7.50 2.62 3.77
CA LYS A 47 7.87 1.23 3.54
C LYS A 47 7.31 0.31 4.60
N ARG A 48 7.37 0.71 5.87
CA ARG A 48 6.82 -0.07 6.97
C ARG A 48 5.32 -0.29 6.81
N ASP A 49 4.58 0.77 6.48
CA ASP A 49 3.15 0.67 6.26
C ASP A 49 2.81 -0.15 5.01
N VAL A 50 3.61 -0.02 3.95
CA VAL A 50 3.45 -0.85 2.75
C VAL A 50 3.62 -2.33 3.10
N ASP A 51 4.65 -2.67 3.88
CA ASP A 51 4.87 -4.06 4.29
C ASP A 51 3.67 -4.61 5.07
N ILE A 52 3.06 -3.80 5.92
CA ILE A 52 1.85 -4.20 6.65
C ILE A 52 0.69 -4.44 5.69
N LEU A 53 0.48 -3.55 4.73
CA LEU A 53 -0.58 -3.70 3.73
C LEU A 53 -0.34 -4.90 2.82
N VAL A 54 0.91 -5.21 2.49
CA VAL A 54 1.27 -6.40 1.73
C VAL A 54 0.91 -7.66 2.52
N SER A 55 1.27 -7.70 3.81
CA SER A 55 0.96 -8.83 4.67
C SER A 55 -0.53 -9.06 4.80
N ALA A 56 -1.33 -7.99 4.74
CA ALA A 56 -2.78 -8.08 4.81
C ALA A 56 -3.42 -8.45 3.46
N GLY A 57 -2.63 -8.53 2.39
CA GLY A 57 -3.16 -8.87 1.06
C GLY A 57 -3.90 -7.72 0.38
N ILE A 58 -3.64 -6.49 0.79
CA ILE A 58 -4.32 -5.30 0.28
C ILE A 58 -3.59 -4.70 -0.91
N VAL A 59 -2.26 -4.71 -0.86
CA VAL A 59 -1.40 -4.25 -1.95
C VAL A 59 -0.35 -5.29 -2.24
N GLU A 60 0.31 -5.17 -3.37
CA GLU A 60 1.45 -6.01 -3.71
C GLU A 60 2.61 -5.14 -4.19
N VAL A 61 3.82 -5.68 -4.03
CA VAL A 61 5.05 -5.02 -4.48
C VAL A 61 5.63 -5.84 -5.60
N GLU A 62 5.91 -5.18 -6.72
CA GLU A 62 6.49 -5.79 -7.89
C GLU A 62 7.88 -5.22 -8.12
N ASP A 63 8.88 -6.09 -8.29
CA ASP A 63 10.20 -5.66 -8.68
C ASP A 63 10.21 -5.37 -10.18
N ARG A 64 10.56 -4.14 -10.53
CA ARG A 64 10.68 -3.74 -11.93
C ARG A 64 12.12 -3.36 -12.26
N PRO A 65 12.65 -3.82 -13.38
CA PRO A 65 13.98 -3.36 -13.80
C PRO A 65 13.93 -1.91 -14.25
N LEU A 66 14.96 -1.15 -13.87
CA LEU A 66 15.17 0.19 -14.39
C LEU A 66 16.00 0.09 -15.66
N SER A 67 15.76 1.01 -16.60
CA SER A 67 16.39 0.95 -17.90
C SER A 67 17.92 1.04 -17.87
N SER A 68 18.48 1.66 -16.86
CA SER A 68 19.92 1.89 -16.79
C SER A 68 20.60 1.23 -15.60
N HIS A 69 19.95 1.17 -14.43
CA HIS A 69 20.58 0.67 -13.21
C HIS A 69 19.57 0.01 -12.29
N GLY A 70 19.86 -1.21 -11.85
CA GLY A 70 19.18 -1.83 -10.74
C GLY A 70 17.70 -2.07 -10.93
N ARG A 71 17.00 -2.12 -9.83
CA ARG A 71 15.59 -2.48 -9.79
C ARG A 71 14.82 -1.50 -8.91
N MET A 72 13.53 -1.39 -9.18
CA MET A 72 12.63 -0.53 -8.45
C MET A 72 11.50 -1.37 -7.85
N LYS A 73 11.12 -1.08 -6.62
CA LYS A 73 9.95 -1.70 -6.02
C LYS A 73 8.74 -0.83 -6.31
N PHE A 74 7.80 -1.41 -7.05
CA PHE A 74 6.59 -0.73 -7.52
C PHE A 74 5.41 -1.27 -6.75
N VAL A 75 4.64 -0.38 -6.12
CA VAL A 75 3.51 -0.75 -5.27
C VAL A 75 2.22 -0.54 -6.01
N LYS A 76 1.35 -1.54 -6.00
CA LYS A 76 0.06 -1.47 -6.67
C LYS A 76 -1.01 -2.17 -5.84
N PRO A 77 -2.31 -1.83 -6.01
CA PRO A 77 -3.36 -2.52 -5.28
C PRO A 77 -3.56 -3.94 -5.83
N LEU A 78 -4.01 -4.84 -4.97
CA LEU A 78 -4.45 -6.16 -5.42
C LEU A 78 -5.83 -6.06 -6.05
N ALA A 79 -6.16 -7.02 -6.92
CA ALA A 79 -7.39 -6.98 -7.70
C ALA A 79 -8.65 -7.02 -6.82
N ASP A 80 -8.59 -7.71 -5.68
CA ASP A 80 -9.73 -7.87 -4.79
C ASP A 80 -9.85 -6.78 -3.72
N THR A 81 -9.03 -5.73 -3.78
CA THR A 81 -9.11 -4.62 -2.84
C THR A 81 -10.32 -3.72 -3.11
N PHE A 82 -11.07 -3.98 -4.16
CA PHE A 82 -12.27 -3.23 -4.49
C PHE A 82 -13.24 -3.14 -3.32
N ASN A 83 -13.49 -4.27 -2.65
CA ASN A 83 -14.39 -4.30 -1.50
C ASN A 83 -13.90 -3.45 -0.35
N LEU A 84 -12.60 -3.44 -0.11
CA LEU A 84 -12.00 -2.61 0.94
C LEU A 84 -12.16 -1.14 0.60
N THR A 85 -11.96 -0.78 -0.66
CA THR A 85 -12.16 0.60 -1.12
C THR A 85 -13.59 1.06 -0.88
N PHE A 86 -14.56 0.20 -1.14
CA PHE A 86 -15.97 0.49 -0.92
C PHE A 86 -16.23 0.75 0.57
N LEU A 87 -15.66 -0.06 1.46
CA LEU A 87 -15.83 0.10 2.90
C LEU A 87 -15.20 1.40 3.42
N MET A 88 -14.11 1.84 2.81
CA MET A 88 -13.43 3.06 3.21
C MET A 88 -14.09 4.32 2.65
N GLY A 89 -15.02 4.13 1.76
CA GLY A 89 -15.79 5.22 1.19
C GLY A 89 -15.05 6.02 0.18
#